data_b8f02a44e2caf91ff7aa3d287c5f097e
#
_entry.id   b8f02a44e2caf91ff7aa3d287c5f097e
#
_cell.length_a   1.000
_cell.length_b   1.000
_cell.length_c   1.000
_cell.angle_alpha   90.00
_cell.angle_beta   90.00
_cell.angle_gamma   90.00
#
_symmetry.space_group_name_H-M   'P 1'
#
loop_
_entity.id
_entity.type
_entity.pdbx_description
1 polymer ?
#
loop_
_entity_poly.entity_id
_entity_poly.type
_entity_poly.pdbx_seq_one_letter_code
_entity_poly.pdbx_strand_id
1 'polypeptide(L)'
;MNGSMQVASQPELSQRQHQILKLLQAGKVNKEVAQELGIGLGTVKQHLVAIFKKLNVSNRAMAVSQSMEIFQGQESRGAALQMADFLECRPCVVLSIALPQEAGHAAVKLMYGSLAAMSSANDAVFLARNGNAGDVILGIQRVTEYDLAVALQTARAVYDDLLATDVQIAQKLRGCMTAGVAFASMKRFGGWTGEVIASAAIASARELLNEVAPGGFMFDSTALDMVELFGVGGTQDIAPTMLLQELKNLHWTGSRRAYHLVGRVAELARLYAALTDAAKGNGKLILVEGEMGMGKSRLCDAIAKLCLKHEGKVSFCRSLPPVLGNGLYDTVKGAACSAEQVAAWLRDQPACFPELVVVDDFHLLAKEQQSLLSAAGAEAIGNGKLVIFSGRRGMHENTGYPNGAGISETISLRRLSAQAIQVLVRNALGKGAIKGRAAKVQRMTSAAAGVPLFAVELARHHQTEQLALPLRVAINARLDSLRLDRNLLREVAKNTVGANLEEVAVALAEDVGALRTQMERALAAGVLSCSAEGWLSFTHPLLRRAIENFEME
;
A
#
# COMPACT_ATOMS: atom_id res chain seq x y z
N MET A 1 12.48 55.73 -14.25
CA MET A 1 13.51 54.84 -14.82
C MET A 1 12.93 53.44 -14.82
N ASN A 2 12.40 53.04 -15.96
CA ASN A 2 11.78 51.71 -16.18
C ASN A 2 12.87 50.71 -16.50
N GLY A 3 13.16 49.78 -15.62
CA GLY A 3 14.01 48.63 -15.86
C GLY A 3 13.15 47.46 -16.33
N SER A 4 12.99 47.29 -17.65
CA SER A 4 12.42 46.10 -18.22
C SER A 4 13.37 44.93 -18.05
N MET A 5 13.00 43.99 -17.19
CA MET A 5 13.62 42.67 -17.08
C MET A 5 13.40 41.92 -18.41
N GLN A 6 14.46 41.76 -19.20
CA GLN A 6 14.47 40.89 -20.37
C GLN A 6 14.29 39.43 -19.89
N VAL A 7 13.14 38.86 -20.22
CA VAL A 7 12.89 37.42 -20.13
C VAL A 7 13.80 36.76 -21.19
N ALA A 8 14.77 35.97 -20.77
CA ALA A 8 15.62 35.19 -21.63
C ALA A 8 14.74 34.25 -22.48
N SER A 9 14.83 34.40 -23.82
CA SER A 9 14.10 33.56 -24.77
C SER A 9 14.54 32.10 -24.61
N GLN A 10 13.60 31.23 -24.34
CA GLN A 10 13.84 29.77 -24.27
C GLN A 10 14.34 29.27 -25.63
N PRO A 11 15.27 28.32 -25.69
CA PRO A 11 15.81 27.80 -26.94
C PRO A 11 14.75 27.01 -27.71
N GLU A 12 14.36 27.48 -28.89
CA GLU A 12 13.41 26.79 -29.76
C GLU A 12 14.01 25.49 -30.33
N LEU A 13 13.47 24.37 -29.89
CA LEU A 13 13.76 23.05 -30.45
C LEU A 13 12.88 22.81 -31.69
N SER A 14 13.43 22.19 -32.74
CA SER A 14 12.62 21.82 -33.91
C SER A 14 11.67 20.66 -33.56
N GLN A 15 10.57 20.53 -34.32
CA GLN A 15 9.59 19.44 -34.12
C GLN A 15 10.26 18.06 -34.10
N ARG A 16 11.31 17.86 -34.91
CA ARG A 16 12.07 16.61 -34.95
C ARG A 16 12.93 16.41 -33.72
N GLN A 17 13.49 17.47 -33.18
CA GLN A 17 14.25 17.43 -31.93
C GLN A 17 13.33 17.12 -30.73
N HIS A 18 12.11 17.62 -30.73
CA HIS A 18 11.09 17.27 -29.76
C HIS A 18 10.71 15.77 -29.78
N GLN A 19 10.49 15.21 -30.98
CA GLN A 19 10.20 13.78 -31.13
C GLN A 19 11.33 12.90 -30.58
N ILE A 20 12.58 13.26 -30.91
CA ILE A 20 13.75 12.52 -30.40
C ILE A 20 13.84 12.61 -28.89
N LEU A 21 13.66 13.80 -28.27
CA LEU A 21 13.66 13.98 -26.82
C LEU A 21 12.57 13.15 -26.14
N LYS A 22 11.36 13.10 -26.69
CA LYS A 22 10.25 12.32 -26.17
C LYS A 22 10.57 10.82 -26.14
N LEU A 23 11.23 10.30 -27.18
CA LEU A 23 11.67 8.90 -27.22
C LEU A 23 12.83 8.62 -26.26
N LEU A 24 13.71 9.60 -26.03
CA LEU A 24 14.77 9.50 -25.03
C LEU A 24 14.23 9.48 -23.60
N GLN A 25 13.17 10.24 -23.32
CA GLN A 25 12.43 10.22 -22.04
C GLN A 25 11.77 8.86 -21.80
N ALA A 26 11.26 8.23 -22.87
CA ALA A 26 10.74 6.87 -22.82
C ALA A 26 11.83 5.77 -22.67
N GLY A 27 13.09 6.15 -22.45
CA GLY A 27 14.21 5.22 -22.25
C GLY A 27 14.80 4.60 -23.54
N LYS A 28 14.30 4.93 -24.73
CA LYS A 28 14.72 4.34 -26.00
C LYS A 28 16.18 4.64 -26.32
N VAL A 29 16.96 3.63 -26.69
CA VAL A 29 18.35 3.84 -27.15
C VAL A 29 18.38 4.39 -28.58
N ASN A 30 19.49 5.03 -28.97
CA ASN A 30 19.61 5.72 -30.25
C ASN A 30 19.25 4.85 -31.47
N LYS A 31 19.47 3.54 -31.40
CA LYS A 31 19.11 2.60 -32.47
C LYS A 31 17.60 2.42 -32.57
N GLU A 32 16.90 2.36 -31.46
CA GLU A 32 15.43 2.27 -31.39
C GLU A 32 14.79 3.59 -31.83
N VAL A 33 15.37 4.74 -31.42
CA VAL A 33 14.94 6.06 -31.87
C VAL A 33 15.07 6.18 -33.38
N ALA A 34 16.18 5.70 -33.95
CA ALA A 34 16.41 5.69 -35.40
C ALA A 34 15.36 4.86 -36.15
N GLN A 35 15.05 3.68 -35.63
CA GLN A 35 14.08 2.75 -36.19
C GLN A 35 12.65 3.31 -36.12
N GLU A 36 12.26 3.86 -34.98
CA GLU A 36 10.90 4.37 -34.73
C GLU A 36 10.60 5.64 -35.52
N LEU A 37 11.63 6.46 -35.76
CA LEU A 37 11.51 7.68 -36.52
C LEU A 37 11.85 7.52 -38.02
N GLY A 38 12.24 6.34 -38.49
CA GLY A 38 12.58 6.05 -39.86
C GLY A 38 13.82 6.84 -40.38
N ILE A 39 14.82 7.12 -39.51
CA ILE A 39 16.02 7.90 -39.86
C ILE A 39 17.30 7.12 -39.52
N GLY A 40 18.42 7.55 -40.14
CA GLY A 40 19.71 6.92 -39.85
C GLY A 40 20.21 7.17 -38.43
N LEU A 41 20.95 6.20 -37.87
CA LEU A 41 21.57 6.33 -36.54
C LEU A 41 22.52 7.55 -36.46
N GLY A 42 23.20 7.87 -37.54
CA GLY A 42 24.05 9.07 -37.67
C GLY A 42 23.24 10.35 -37.53
N THR A 43 22.05 10.41 -38.14
CA THR A 43 21.13 11.54 -38.06
C THR A 43 20.61 11.74 -36.64
N VAL A 44 20.28 10.65 -35.90
CA VAL A 44 19.90 10.73 -34.50
C VAL A 44 21.03 11.33 -33.66
N LYS A 45 22.28 10.89 -33.88
CA LYS A 45 23.45 11.43 -33.16
C LYS A 45 23.65 12.93 -33.44
N GLN A 46 23.49 13.38 -34.71
CA GLN A 46 23.56 14.80 -35.07
C GLN A 46 22.48 15.63 -34.37
N HIS A 47 21.24 15.14 -34.34
CA HIS A 47 20.17 15.81 -33.61
C HIS A 47 20.46 15.88 -32.12
N LEU A 48 21.02 14.83 -31.51
CA LEU A 48 21.40 14.83 -30.10
C LEU A 48 22.46 15.88 -29.78
N VAL A 49 23.49 16.01 -30.60
CA VAL A 49 24.51 17.06 -30.44
C VAL A 49 23.87 18.44 -30.51
N ALA A 50 22.98 18.67 -31.49
CA ALA A 50 22.27 19.93 -31.61
C ALA A 50 21.32 20.21 -30.42
N ILE A 51 20.64 19.18 -29.90
CA ILE A 51 19.78 19.25 -28.71
C ILE A 51 20.64 19.63 -27.49
N PHE A 52 21.75 18.92 -27.26
CA PHE A 52 22.63 19.18 -26.12
C PHE A 52 23.20 20.59 -26.12
N LYS A 53 23.58 21.08 -27.33
CA LYS A 53 24.04 22.45 -27.49
C LYS A 53 22.94 23.48 -27.23
N LYS A 54 21.72 23.26 -27.73
CA LYS A 54 20.57 24.16 -27.50
C LYS A 54 20.12 24.19 -26.04
N LEU A 55 20.14 23.04 -25.38
CA LEU A 55 19.76 22.92 -23.96
C LEU A 55 20.92 23.24 -23.00
N ASN A 56 22.10 23.53 -23.52
CA ASN A 56 23.32 23.77 -22.72
C ASN A 56 23.62 22.64 -21.72
N VAL A 57 23.51 21.39 -22.18
CA VAL A 57 23.76 20.20 -21.38
C VAL A 57 24.88 19.34 -21.97
N SER A 58 25.58 18.61 -21.13
CA SER A 58 26.75 17.82 -21.53
C SER A 58 26.45 16.34 -21.81
N ASN A 59 25.29 15.84 -21.40
CA ASN A 59 24.96 14.42 -21.57
C ASN A 59 23.45 14.17 -21.73
N ARG A 60 23.12 12.91 -22.10
CA ARG A 60 21.76 12.45 -22.35
C ARG A 60 20.85 12.59 -21.11
N ALA A 61 21.34 12.23 -19.93
CA ALA A 61 20.54 12.27 -18.71
C ALA A 61 20.13 13.71 -18.35
N MET A 62 21.07 14.66 -18.49
CA MET A 62 20.79 16.08 -18.32
C MET A 62 19.82 16.62 -19.37
N ALA A 63 19.93 16.17 -20.63
CA ALA A 63 19.00 16.58 -21.69
C ALA A 63 17.57 16.09 -21.40
N VAL A 64 17.41 14.88 -20.92
CA VAL A 64 16.12 14.31 -20.51
C VAL A 64 15.55 15.06 -19.29
N SER A 65 16.35 15.32 -18.26
CA SER A 65 15.93 16.07 -17.07
C SER A 65 15.51 17.51 -17.42
N GLN A 66 16.32 18.23 -18.17
CA GLN A 66 16.03 19.63 -18.53
C GLN A 66 14.88 19.74 -19.54
N SER A 67 14.70 18.73 -20.39
CA SER A 67 13.55 18.69 -21.31
C SER A 67 12.23 18.48 -20.55
N MET A 68 12.22 17.81 -19.41
CA MET A 68 11.04 17.71 -18.54
C MET A 68 10.60 19.10 -18.03
N GLU A 69 11.54 19.98 -17.67
CA GLU A 69 11.23 21.35 -17.25
C GLU A 69 10.69 22.22 -18.40
N ILE A 70 11.19 22.03 -19.62
CA ILE A 70 10.79 22.80 -20.82
C ILE A 70 9.41 22.35 -21.31
N PHE A 71 9.11 21.04 -21.31
CA PHE A 71 7.80 20.52 -21.71
C PHE A 71 6.70 20.87 -20.71
N GLN A 72 7.02 20.96 -19.42
CA GLN A 72 6.09 21.44 -18.39
C GLN A 72 5.63 22.89 -18.62
N GLY A 73 6.42 23.72 -19.29
CA GLY A 73 6.08 25.12 -19.56
C GLY A 73 5.19 25.35 -20.79
N GLN A 74 5.19 24.49 -21.79
CA GLN A 74 4.44 24.66 -23.04
C GLN A 74 3.11 23.88 -23.11
N GLU A 75 3.01 22.70 -22.48
CA GLU A 75 1.76 21.92 -22.42
C GLU A 75 0.80 22.42 -21.34
N SER A 76 1.27 23.23 -20.39
CA SER A 76 0.51 23.70 -19.22
C SER A 76 -0.72 24.57 -19.51
N ARG A 77 -0.87 25.14 -20.70
CA ARG A 77 -2.03 26.00 -21.03
C ARG A 77 -3.18 25.30 -21.75
N GLY A 78 -2.92 24.21 -22.46
CA GLY A 78 -3.98 23.41 -23.12
C GLY A 78 -4.41 22.18 -22.32
N ALA A 79 -3.48 21.59 -21.57
CA ALA A 79 -3.70 20.40 -20.76
C ALA A 79 -4.33 20.69 -19.38
N ALA A 80 -4.21 21.92 -18.87
CA ALA A 80 -4.72 22.28 -17.54
C ALA A 80 -6.25 22.08 -17.40
N LEU A 81 -7.01 22.22 -18.48
CA LEU A 81 -8.46 22.01 -18.49
C LEU A 81 -8.88 20.53 -18.60
N GLN A 82 -8.01 19.67 -19.19
CA GLN A 82 -8.23 18.20 -19.22
C GLN A 82 -7.59 17.47 -18.02
N MET A 83 -6.59 18.07 -17.36
CA MET A 83 -5.91 17.50 -16.21
C MET A 83 -6.73 17.55 -14.91
N ALA A 84 -7.68 18.50 -14.78
CA ALA A 84 -8.52 18.64 -13.59
C ALA A 84 -9.42 17.42 -13.36
N ASP A 85 -9.80 16.68 -14.41
CA ASP A 85 -10.71 15.55 -14.31
C ASP A 85 -10.06 14.25 -13.77
N PHE A 86 -8.73 14.21 -13.62
CA PHE A 86 -8.01 12.99 -13.27
C PHE A 86 -7.17 13.08 -11.99
N LEU A 87 -7.20 14.20 -11.27
CA LEU A 87 -6.49 14.33 -10.00
C LEU A 87 -7.17 13.51 -8.91
N GLU A 88 -6.40 12.65 -8.26
CA GLU A 88 -6.84 11.88 -7.09
C GLU A 88 -6.03 12.24 -5.86
N CYS A 89 -6.72 12.38 -4.72
CA CYS A 89 -6.11 12.51 -3.41
C CYS A 89 -5.74 11.11 -2.88
N ARG A 90 -4.48 10.74 -2.99
CA ARG A 90 -3.97 9.41 -2.67
C ARG A 90 -3.16 9.40 -1.37
N PRO A 91 -3.31 8.38 -0.51
CA PRO A 91 -2.38 8.20 0.59
C PRO A 91 -0.98 7.89 0.03
N CYS A 92 0.04 8.49 0.62
CA CYS A 92 1.41 8.25 0.22
C CYS A 92 2.35 8.11 1.43
N VAL A 93 3.42 7.37 1.21
CA VAL A 93 4.59 7.30 2.08
C VAL A 93 5.78 7.83 1.28
N VAL A 94 6.52 8.75 1.87
CA VAL A 94 7.70 9.36 1.24
C VAL A 94 8.93 8.97 2.04
N LEU A 95 9.85 8.28 1.38
CA LEU A 95 11.19 8.01 1.88
C LEU A 95 12.15 9.00 1.21
N SER A 96 12.84 9.80 2.00
CA SER A 96 13.91 10.67 1.52
C SER A 96 15.26 10.20 2.07
N ILE A 97 16.24 10.07 1.20
CA ILE A 97 17.61 9.64 1.55
C ILE A 97 18.62 10.63 0.97
N ALA A 98 19.66 10.93 1.73
CA ALA A 98 20.77 11.78 1.30
C ALA A 98 22.12 11.21 1.75
N LEU A 99 23.07 11.24 0.81
CA LEU A 99 24.49 11.00 1.05
C LEU A 99 25.15 12.27 1.62
N PRO A 100 26.28 12.14 2.34
CA PRO A 100 27.08 13.30 2.74
C PRO A 100 27.63 14.03 1.49
N GLN A 101 27.98 15.31 1.65
CA GLN A 101 28.43 16.14 0.52
C GLN A 101 29.74 15.63 -0.11
N GLU A 102 30.58 14.99 0.68
CA GLU A 102 31.85 14.39 0.24
C GLU A 102 31.70 13.06 -0.51
N ALA A 103 30.47 12.54 -0.68
CA ALA A 103 30.24 11.29 -1.37
C ALA A 103 30.65 11.38 -2.84
N GLY A 104 31.48 10.43 -3.26
CA GLY A 104 31.95 10.33 -4.64
C GLY A 104 30.85 9.84 -5.59
N HIS A 105 31.07 10.03 -6.90
CA HIS A 105 30.14 9.62 -7.96
C HIS A 105 29.72 8.15 -7.90
N ALA A 106 30.60 7.25 -7.45
CA ALA A 106 30.31 5.83 -7.31
C ALA A 106 29.21 5.59 -6.26
N ALA A 107 29.30 6.23 -5.09
CA ALA A 107 28.30 6.11 -4.05
C ALA A 107 26.94 6.70 -4.47
N VAL A 108 26.95 7.85 -5.16
CA VAL A 108 25.74 8.46 -5.70
C VAL A 108 25.07 7.55 -6.74
N LYS A 109 25.86 6.99 -7.65
CA LYS A 109 25.34 6.05 -8.67
C LYS A 109 24.77 4.79 -8.03
N LEU A 110 25.41 4.25 -6.99
CA LEU A 110 24.94 3.08 -6.26
C LEU A 110 23.61 3.39 -5.56
N MET A 111 23.54 4.47 -4.78
CA MET A 111 22.30 4.90 -4.11
C MET A 111 21.15 5.06 -5.10
N TYR A 112 21.35 5.79 -6.20
CA TYR A 112 20.30 5.99 -7.20
C TYR A 112 19.91 4.70 -7.90
N GLY A 113 20.88 3.80 -8.16
CA GLY A 113 20.61 2.48 -8.71
C GLY A 113 19.72 1.63 -7.79
N SER A 114 20.04 1.58 -6.51
CA SER A 114 19.27 0.83 -5.51
C SER A 114 17.87 1.46 -5.33
N LEU A 115 17.76 2.79 -5.20
CA LEU A 115 16.46 3.47 -5.10
C LEU A 115 15.58 3.24 -6.34
N ALA A 116 16.15 3.32 -7.54
CA ALA A 116 15.42 3.09 -8.78
C ALA A 116 14.96 1.63 -8.92
N ALA A 117 15.81 0.67 -8.59
CA ALA A 117 15.49 -0.75 -8.64
C ALA A 117 14.36 -1.10 -7.65
N MET A 118 14.48 -0.65 -6.40
CA MET A 118 13.45 -0.85 -5.39
C MET A 118 12.13 -0.16 -5.74
N SER A 119 12.19 1.04 -6.29
CA SER A 119 10.98 1.76 -6.74
C SER A 119 10.28 1.03 -7.88
N SER A 120 11.02 0.55 -8.88
CA SER A 120 10.45 -0.19 -10.00
C SER A 120 9.84 -1.53 -9.57
N ALA A 121 10.47 -2.22 -8.62
CA ALA A 121 9.97 -3.50 -8.09
C ALA A 121 8.67 -3.34 -7.26
N ASN A 122 8.38 -2.13 -6.78
CA ASN A 122 7.32 -1.86 -5.80
C ASN A 122 6.25 -0.88 -6.27
N ASP A 123 6.13 -0.64 -7.56
CA ASP A 123 5.20 0.35 -8.11
C ASP A 123 5.34 1.74 -7.42
N ALA A 124 6.56 2.11 -7.00
CA ALA A 124 6.86 3.40 -6.40
C ALA A 124 7.40 4.40 -7.43
N VAL A 125 7.33 5.68 -7.09
CA VAL A 125 7.88 6.76 -7.91
C VAL A 125 9.22 7.20 -7.31
N PHE A 126 10.29 7.15 -8.10
CA PHE A 126 11.60 7.63 -7.71
C PHE A 126 11.85 9.01 -8.30
N LEU A 127 12.18 9.98 -7.44
CA LEU A 127 12.56 11.33 -7.80
C LEU A 127 14.03 11.57 -7.39
N ALA A 128 14.93 11.59 -8.36
CA ALA A 128 16.31 12.01 -8.12
C ALA A 128 16.34 13.52 -7.86
N ARG A 129 17.07 13.93 -6.81
CA ARG A 129 17.32 15.34 -6.50
C ARG A 129 18.73 15.75 -6.89
N ASN A 130 18.92 17.04 -7.14
CA ASN A 130 20.22 17.60 -7.51
C ASN A 130 21.27 17.23 -6.45
N GLY A 131 22.35 16.57 -6.91
CA GLY A 131 23.50 16.19 -6.07
C GLY A 131 23.40 14.79 -5.50
N ASN A 132 23.14 14.67 -4.20
CA ASN A 132 23.35 13.45 -3.42
C ASN A 132 22.10 12.96 -2.66
N ALA A 133 20.91 13.33 -3.10
CA ALA A 133 19.66 12.95 -2.43
C ALA A 133 18.62 12.42 -3.41
N GLY A 134 17.72 11.57 -2.92
CA GLY A 134 16.59 11.04 -3.69
C GLY A 134 15.37 10.78 -2.82
N ASP A 135 14.20 10.90 -3.42
CA ASP A 135 12.91 10.65 -2.79
C ASP A 135 12.26 9.43 -3.46
N VAL A 136 11.72 8.50 -2.66
CA VAL A 136 10.87 7.39 -3.12
C VAL A 136 9.48 7.62 -2.57
N ILE A 137 8.49 7.67 -3.45
CA ILE A 137 7.10 7.92 -3.12
C ILE A 137 6.29 6.67 -3.42
N LEU A 138 5.77 6.05 -2.38
CA LEU A 138 4.87 4.90 -2.47
C LEU A 138 3.41 5.37 -2.36
N GLY A 139 2.47 4.55 -2.86
CA GLY A 139 1.04 4.86 -2.84
C GLY A 139 0.54 5.65 -4.04
N ILE A 140 1.41 6.13 -4.93
CA ILE A 140 1.00 6.88 -6.13
C ILE A 140 0.53 5.94 -7.23
N GLN A 141 1.35 5.03 -7.72
CA GLN A 141 0.96 4.09 -8.78
C GLN A 141 -0.06 3.08 -8.28
N ARG A 142 0.17 2.56 -7.09
CA ARG A 142 -0.68 1.61 -6.39
C ARG A 142 -0.52 1.79 -4.89
N VAL A 143 -1.62 1.81 -4.16
CA VAL A 143 -1.63 1.83 -2.70
C VAL A 143 -1.61 0.40 -2.18
N THR A 144 -0.75 0.14 -1.20
CA THR A 144 -0.74 -1.10 -0.45
C THR A 144 -0.65 -0.85 1.06
N GLU A 145 -1.08 -1.81 1.85
CA GLU A 145 -0.94 -1.78 3.32
C GLU A 145 0.53 -1.89 3.77
N TYR A 146 1.41 -2.22 2.84
CA TYR A 146 2.83 -2.50 3.07
C TYR A 146 3.75 -1.38 2.62
N ASP A 147 3.22 -0.28 2.07
CA ASP A 147 4.01 0.81 1.50
C ASP A 147 5.05 1.35 2.49
N LEU A 148 4.67 1.44 3.76
CA LEU A 148 5.58 1.87 4.83
C LEU A 148 6.71 0.86 5.08
N ALA A 149 6.39 -0.43 5.09
CA ALA A 149 7.38 -1.49 5.27
C ALA A 149 8.34 -1.57 4.07
N VAL A 150 7.82 -1.35 2.86
CA VAL A 150 8.61 -1.24 1.62
C VAL A 150 9.58 -0.07 1.70
N ALA A 151 9.12 1.09 2.17
CA ALA A 151 9.99 2.25 2.35
C ALA A 151 11.15 1.96 3.32
N LEU A 152 10.86 1.32 4.46
CA LEU A 152 11.90 0.92 5.43
C LEU A 152 12.89 -0.09 4.84
N GLN A 153 12.39 -1.07 4.10
CA GLN A 153 13.25 -2.05 3.42
C GLN A 153 14.11 -1.38 2.36
N THR A 154 13.57 -0.42 1.62
CA THR A 154 14.32 0.36 0.62
C THR A 154 15.45 1.15 1.29
N ALA A 155 15.17 1.83 2.41
CA ALA A 155 16.20 2.54 3.17
C ALA A 155 17.31 1.60 3.65
N ARG A 156 16.94 0.42 4.16
CA ARG A 156 17.88 -0.61 4.60
C ARG A 156 18.72 -1.14 3.44
N ALA A 157 18.10 -1.47 2.30
CA ALA A 157 18.81 -1.98 1.14
C ALA A 157 19.88 -1.00 0.64
N VAL A 158 19.54 0.30 0.57
CA VAL A 158 20.49 1.35 0.22
C VAL A 158 21.64 1.44 1.22
N TYR A 159 21.35 1.32 2.53
CA TYR A 159 22.37 1.31 3.57
C TYR A 159 23.31 0.10 3.45
N ASP A 160 22.75 -1.10 3.28
CA ASP A 160 23.51 -2.36 3.16
C ASP A 160 24.38 -2.37 1.89
N ASP A 161 23.88 -1.88 0.75
CA ASP A 161 24.64 -1.76 -0.51
C ASP A 161 25.82 -0.78 -0.36
N LEU A 162 25.59 0.36 0.31
CA LEU A 162 26.66 1.31 0.60
C LEU A 162 27.67 0.75 1.60
N LEU A 163 27.19 0.06 2.64
CA LEU A 163 28.06 -0.56 3.65
C LEU A 163 29.02 -1.58 3.05
N ALA A 164 28.58 -2.32 2.03
CA ALA A 164 29.39 -3.28 1.30
C ALA A 164 30.48 -2.62 0.43
N THR A 165 30.35 -1.34 0.08
CA THR A 165 31.26 -0.63 -0.83
C THR A 165 32.09 0.45 -0.12
N ASP A 166 31.48 1.22 0.76
CA ASP A 166 32.10 2.34 1.49
C ASP A 166 31.45 2.52 2.87
N VAL A 167 32.07 1.94 3.88
CA VAL A 167 31.60 1.95 5.27
C VAL A 167 31.48 3.39 5.81
N GLN A 168 32.43 4.28 5.45
CA GLN A 168 32.43 5.66 5.98
C GLN A 168 31.26 6.46 5.40
N ILE A 169 30.97 6.30 4.13
CA ILE A 169 29.81 6.93 3.49
C ILE A 169 28.50 6.35 4.02
N ALA A 170 28.40 5.02 4.16
CA ALA A 170 27.24 4.36 4.73
C ALA A 170 26.90 4.87 6.14
N GLN A 171 27.88 5.02 7.01
CA GLN A 171 27.71 5.52 8.38
C GLN A 171 27.25 6.99 8.46
N LYS A 172 27.43 7.76 7.39
CA LYS A 172 26.96 9.15 7.29
C LYS A 172 25.69 9.33 6.47
N LEU A 173 25.15 8.24 5.91
CA LEU A 173 23.87 8.27 5.19
C LEU A 173 22.78 8.81 6.11
N ARG A 174 21.93 9.68 5.58
CA ARG A 174 20.77 10.23 6.29
C ARG A 174 19.49 9.78 5.61
N GLY A 175 18.49 9.45 6.39
CA GLY A 175 17.18 9.09 5.86
C GLY A 175 16.04 9.62 6.70
N CYS A 176 14.90 9.85 6.09
CA CYS A 176 13.66 10.12 6.82
C CYS A 176 12.46 9.56 6.08
N MET A 177 11.38 9.40 6.83
CA MET A 177 10.10 8.93 6.32
C MET A 177 8.98 9.82 6.80
N THR A 178 8.13 10.23 5.87
CA THR A 178 6.89 10.96 6.14
C THR A 178 5.71 10.24 5.51
N ALA A 179 4.53 10.45 6.05
CA ALA A 179 3.31 9.92 5.49
C ALA A 179 2.23 11.00 5.38
N GLY A 180 1.39 10.89 4.36
CA GLY A 180 0.35 11.89 4.14
C GLY A 180 -0.49 11.58 2.92
N VAL A 181 -0.98 12.64 2.31
CA VAL A 181 -1.74 12.56 1.07
C VAL A 181 -1.01 13.29 -0.06
N ALA A 182 -1.16 12.77 -1.26
CA ALA A 182 -0.67 13.38 -2.49
C ALA A 182 -1.81 13.54 -3.49
N PHE A 183 -1.80 14.62 -4.24
CA PHE A 183 -2.63 14.77 -5.43
C PHE A 183 -1.82 14.30 -6.62
N ALA A 184 -2.34 13.31 -7.33
CA ALA A 184 -1.67 12.70 -8.47
C ALA A 184 -2.64 12.53 -9.64
N SER A 185 -2.16 12.74 -10.86
CA SER A 185 -2.93 12.46 -12.06
C SER A 185 -2.97 10.96 -12.32
N MET A 186 -4.17 10.38 -12.35
CA MET A 186 -4.39 8.94 -12.42
C MET A 186 -5.08 8.53 -13.71
N LYS A 187 -4.73 7.31 -14.18
CA LYS A 187 -5.43 6.67 -15.30
C LYS A 187 -6.81 6.19 -14.87
N ARG A 188 -7.74 6.11 -15.80
CA ARG A 188 -9.12 5.69 -15.59
C ARG A 188 -9.29 4.40 -14.76
N PHE A 189 -8.48 3.38 -15.02
CA PHE A 189 -8.53 2.07 -14.33
C PHE A 189 -7.44 1.90 -13.26
N GLY A 190 -6.92 3.01 -12.77
CA GLY A 190 -5.82 3.04 -11.80
C GLY A 190 -4.45 3.10 -12.46
N GLY A 191 -3.44 3.42 -11.66
CA GLY A 191 -2.08 3.68 -12.10
C GLY A 191 -1.85 5.16 -12.42
N TRP A 192 -0.65 5.62 -12.14
CA TRP A 192 -0.22 7.01 -12.35
C TRP A 192 0.01 7.32 -13.83
N THR A 193 -0.30 8.55 -14.26
CA THR A 193 -0.09 8.99 -15.65
C THR A 193 1.37 9.32 -15.98
N GLY A 194 2.20 9.53 -14.96
CA GLY A 194 3.58 10.03 -15.12
C GLY A 194 3.71 11.54 -14.94
N GLU A 195 2.60 12.21 -14.66
CA GLU A 195 2.54 13.69 -14.60
C GLU A 195 2.54 14.20 -13.15
N VAL A 196 1.69 15.12 -12.82
CA VAL A 196 1.67 15.86 -11.56
C VAL A 196 1.63 14.97 -10.32
N ILE A 197 2.49 15.27 -9.34
CA ILE A 197 2.39 14.84 -7.94
C ILE A 197 2.59 16.08 -7.07
N ALA A 198 1.59 16.42 -6.28
CA ALA A 198 1.66 17.49 -5.29
C ALA A 198 1.38 16.92 -3.90
N SER A 199 2.27 17.11 -2.95
CA SER A 199 2.11 16.59 -1.59
C SER A 199 2.87 17.42 -0.57
N ALA A 200 2.19 17.77 0.52
CA ALA A 200 2.85 18.35 1.69
C ALA A 200 3.85 17.36 2.33
N ALA A 201 3.57 16.04 2.27
CA ALA A 201 4.46 15.02 2.81
C ALA A 201 5.83 15.00 2.10
N ILE A 202 5.88 15.30 0.79
CA ILE A 202 7.14 15.42 0.04
C ILE A 202 7.94 16.63 0.54
N ALA A 203 7.28 17.77 0.75
CA ALA A 203 7.93 18.98 1.28
C ALA A 203 8.44 18.73 2.71
N SER A 204 7.60 18.19 3.57
CA SER A 204 7.96 17.82 4.95
C SER A 204 9.11 16.83 5.02
N ALA A 205 9.16 15.83 4.12
CA ALA A 205 10.27 14.87 4.06
C ALA A 205 11.60 15.56 3.75
N ARG A 206 11.57 16.55 2.85
CA ARG A 206 12.78 17.32 2.48
C ARG A 206 13.26 18.22 3.62
N GLU A 207 12.34 18.84 4.34
CA GLU A 207 12.64 19.65 5.52
C GLU A 207 13.20 18.75 6.65
N LEU A 208 12.50 17.68 6.97
CA LEU A 208 12.90 16.72 8.01
C LEU A 208 14.29 16.12 7.74
N LEU A 209 14.61 15.80 6.47
CA LEU A 209 15.91 15.25 6.11
C LEU A 209 17.08 16.19 6.44
N ASN A 210 16.86 17.51 6.45
CA ASN A 210 17.89 18.48 6.83
C ASN A 210 18.18 18.45 8.33
N GLU A 211 17.23 18.03 9.15
CA GLU A 211 17.36 17.92 10.61
C GLU A 211 18.02 16.60 11.03
N VAL A 212 18.06 15.60 10.14
CA VAL A 212 18.62 14.28 10.44
C VAL A 212 20.12 14.35 10.63
N ALA A 213 20.61 13.86 11.76
CA ALA A 213 22.04 13.71 12.01
C ALA A 213 22.68 12.65 11.07
N PRO A 214 23.99 12.75 10.76
CA PRO A 214 24.69 11.71 10.00
C PRO A 214 24.49 10.31 10.61
N GLY A 215 24.17 9.33 9.79
CA GLY A 215 23.85 7.95 10.21
C GLY A 215 22.44 7.77 10.76
N GLY A 216 21.66 8.86 10.90
CA GLY A 216 20.32 8.85 11.49
C GLY A 216 19.19 8.56 10.49
N PHE A 217 18.06 8.17 11.06
CA PHE A 217 16.78 8.04 10.38
C PHE A 217 15.67 8.64 11.24
N MET A 218 14.79 9.44 10.65
CA MET A 218 13.70 10.11 11.37
C MET A 218 12.34 9.80 10.74
N PHE A 219 11.33 9.73 11.60
CA PHE A 219 9.92 9.61 11.20
C PHE A 219 9.17 10.89 11.54
N ASP A 220 8.28 11.34 10.69
CA ASP A 220 7.26 12.28 11.12
C ASP A 220 6.21 11.57 12.00
N SER A 221 5.39 12.37 12.69
CA SER A 221 4.36 11.83 13.59
C SER A 221 3.36 10.92 12.87
N THR A 222 3.01 11.24 11.64
CA THR A 222 2.03 10.48 10.84
C THR A 222 2.60 9.12 10.41
N ALA A 223 3.86 9.09 9.95
CA ALA A 223 4.52 7.83 9.61
C ALA A 223 4.70 6.95 10.86
N LEU A 224 5.04 7.54 11.99
CA LEU A 224 5.18 6.81 13.26
C LEU A 224 3.86 6.17 13.70
N ASP A 225 2.75 6.92 13.64
CA ASP A 225 1.41 6.39 13.92
C ASP A 225 1.03 5.23 13.00
N MET A 226 1.40 5.32 11.72
CA MET A 226 1.17 4.24 10.74
C MET A 226 2.05 3.02 11.02
N VAL A 227 3.31 3.22 11.42
CA VAL A 227 4.23 2.14 11.84
C VAL A 227 3.59 1.31 12.96
N GLU A 228 3.06 1.95 13.98
CA GLU A 228 2.36 1.25 15.06
C GLU A 228 1.09 0.54 14.62
N LEU A 229 0.30 1.17 13.75
CA LEU A 229 -0.97 0.62 13.28
C LEU A 229 -0.78 -0.61 12.41
N PHE A 230 0.15 -0.53 11.44
CA PHE A 230 0.41 -1.63 10.51
C PHE A 230 1.38 -2.68 11.08
N GLY A 231 1.86 -2.45 12.30
CA GLY A 231 2.61 -3.46 13.04
C GLY A 231 4.02 -3.70 12.54
N VAL A 232 4.67 -2.66 12.06
CA VAL A 232 6.12 -2.66 11.90
C VAL A 232 6.77 -2.31 13.23
N GLY A 233 7.77 -3.05 13.64
CA GLY A 233 8.46 -2.75 14.90
C GLY A 233 9.49 -3.80 15.29
N GLY A 234 10.21 -3.54 16.37
CA GLY A 234 11.14 -4.46 17.01
C GLY A 234 10.62 -4.90 18.39
N THR A 235 11.51 -5.35 19.24
CA THR A 235 11.21 -5.69 20.64
C THR A 235 10.90 -4.48 21.50
N GLN A 236 11.26 -3.28 21.05
CA GLN A 236 11.01 -1.99 21.71
C GLN A 236 10.12 -1.11 20.84
N ASP A 237 9.52 -0.08 21.44
CA ASP A 237 8.79 0.94 20.71
C ASP A 237 9.74 1.71 19.76
N ILE A 238 9.23 2.05 18.59
CA ILE A 238 10.02 2.79 17.60
C ILE A 238 10.10 4.25 18.04
N ALA A 239 11.33 4.72 18.23
CA ALA A 239 11.58 6.13 18.52
C ALA A 239 11.39 6.98 17.24
N PRO A 240 10.97 8.25 17.38
CA PRO A 240 10.90 9.18 16.23
C PRO A 240 12.22 9.33 15.50
N THR A 241 13.34 9.12 16.20
CA THR A 241 14.70 9.14 15.65
C THR A 241 15.43 7.88 16.04
N MET A 242 16.11 7.24 15.09
CA MET A 242 16.93 6.05 15.31
C MET A 242 18.15 6.05 14.36
N LEU A 243 19.07 5.11 14.52
CA LEU A 243 20.16 4.94 13.58
C LEU A 243 19.70 4.07 12.38
N LEU A 244 20.17 4.40 11.18
CA LEU A 244 19.88 3.62 9.97
C LEU A 244 20.25 2.13 10.13
N GLN A 245 21.39 1.84 10.77
CA GLN A 245 21.79 0.46 11.07
C GLN A 245 20.80 -0.30 11.95
N GLU A 246 19.95 0.39 12.72
CA GLU A 246 18.93 -0.23 13.59
C GLU A 246 17.68 -0.64 12.82
N LEU A 247 17.47 -0.14 11.59
CA LEU A 247 16.35 -0.53 10.74
C LEU A 247 16.31 -2.05 10.49
N LYS A 248 17.46 -2.73 10.55
CA LYS A 248 17.53 -4.21 10.46
C LYS A 248 16.78 -4.93 11.58
N ASN A 249 16.59 -4.27 12.73
CA ASN A 249 15.89 -4.82 13.88
C ASN A 249 14.37 -4.62 13.81
N LEU A 250 13.90 -3.86 12.81
CA LEU A 250 12.47 -3.66 12.59
C LEU A 250 11.90 -4.84 11.79
N HIS A 251 10.87 -5.46 12.34
CA HIS A 251 10.21 -6.61 11.75
C HIS A 251 8.71 -6.34 11.63
N TRP A 252 8.07 -7.06 10.75
CA TRP A 252 6.61 -7.04 10.64
C TRP A 252 5.99 -7.90 11.74
N THR A 253 5.57 -7.28 12.84
CA THR A 253 5.04 -7.99 14.01
C THR A 253 3.51 -8.08 14.02
N GLY A 254 2.84 -7.43 13.08
CA GLY A 254 1.40 -7.21 13.11
C GLY A 254 0.98 -6.11 14.08
N SER A 255 -0.21 -5.54 13.89
CA SER A 255 -0.68 -4.40 14.68
C SER A 255 -0.48 -4.62 16.18
N ARG A 256 0.34 -3.80 16.80
CA ARG A 256 0.62 -3.82 18.25
C ARG A 256 -0.54 -3.30 19.10
N ARG A 257 -1.50 -2.61 18.46
CA ARG A 257 -2.63 -2.02 19.18
C ARG A 257 -3.59 -3.09 19.65
N ALA A 258 -3.59 -3.34 20.95
CA ALA A 258 -4.45 -4.32 21.61
C ALA A 258 -5.88 -3.79 21.75
N TYR A 259 -6.74 -4.05 20.74
CA TYR A 259 -8.18 -3.88 20.91
C TYR A 259 -8.82 -5.21 21.32
N HIS A 260 -9.77 -5.15 22.26
CA HIS A 260 -10.53 -6.34 22.63
C HIS A 260 -11.35 -6.85 21.44
N LEU A 261 -11.42 -8.17 21.26
CA LEU A 261 -12.30 -8.79 20.30
C LEU A 261 -13.77 -8.52 20.71
N VAL A 262 -14.54 -7.94 19.79
CA VAL A 262 -15.95 -7.59 20.03
C VAL A 262 -16.81 -8.20 18.94
N GLY A 263 -17.96 -8.78 19.31
CA GLY A 263 -19.00 -9.21 18.38
C GLY A 263 -18.66 -10.44 17.53
N ARG A 264 -17.67 -11.25 17.93
CA ARG A 264 -17.23 -12.47 17.23
C ARG A 264 -17.41 -13.72 18.12
N VAL A 265 -18.44 -13.72 18.92
CA VAL A 265 -18.68 -14.81 19.91
C VAL A 265 -18.93 -16.14 19.22
N ALA A 266 -19.74 -16.15 18.15
CA ALA A 266 -20.07 -17.37 17.41
C ALA A 266 -18.84 -17.94 16.68
N GLU A 267 -18.09 -17.09 15.99
CA GLU A 267 -16.88 -17.49 15.27
C GLU A 267 -15.80 -17.99 16.24
N LEU A 268 -15.61 -17.30 17.36
CA LEU A 268 -14.65 -17.72 18.40
C LEU A 268 -15.08 -19.04 19.05
N ALA A 269 -16.37 -19.25 19.31
CA ALA A 269 -16.89 -20.52 19.85
C ALA A 269 -16.62 -21.70 18.89
N ARG A 270 -16.76 -21.52 17.57
CA ARG A 270 -16.43 -22.53 16.56
C ARG A 270 -14.94 -22.88 16.60
N LEU A 271 -14.06 -21.87 16.63
CA LEU A 271 -12.61 -22.07 16.75
C LEU A 271 -12.23 -22.73 18.09
N TYR A 272 -12.90 -22.37 19.17
CA TYR A 272 -12.67 -22.97 20.47
C TYR A 272 -13.11 -24.45 20.51
N ALA A 273 -14.24 -24.80 19.89
CA ALA A 273 -14.65 -26.18 19.73
C ALA A 273 -13.61 -26.99 18.93
N ALA A 274 -13.10 -26.43 17.84
CA ALA A 274 -12.03 -27.06 17.05
C ALA A 274 -10.72 -27.22 17.86
N LEU A 275 -10.37 -26.24 18.69
CA LEU A 275 -9.23 -26.33 19.61
C LEU A 275 -9.41 -27.44 20.63
N THR A 276 -10.63 -27.60 21.18
CA THR A 276 -10.97 -28.67 22.13
C THR A 276 -10.92 -30.04 21.47
N ASP A 277 -11.31 -30.14 20.18
CA ASP A 277 -11.19 -31.40 19.43
C ASP A 277 -9.71 -31.73 19.15
N ALA A 278 -8.90 -30.74 18.79
CA ALA A 278 -7.45 -30.90 18.61
C ALA A 278 -6.75 -31.33 19.92
N ALA A 279 -7.20 -30.84 21.07
CA ALA A 279 -6.72 -31.31 22.38
C ALA A 279 -6.96 -32.81 22.62
N LYS A 280 -7.91 -33.42 21.90
CA LYS A 280 -8.20 -34.86 21.93
C LYS A 280 -7.53 -35.64 20.80
N GLY A 281 -6.64 -34.97 20.02
CA GLY A 281 -5.96 -35.55 18.86
C GLY A 281 -6.77 -35.49 17.57
N ASN A 282 -7.95 -34.84 17.55
CA ASN A 282 -8.78 -34.67 16.35
C ASN A 282 -8.44 -33.35 15.68
N GLY A 283 -7.44 -33.34 14.80
CA GLY A 283 -7.01 -32.14 14.10
C GLY A 283 -8.06 -31.58 13.11
N LYS A 284 -7.95 -30.30 12.82
CA LYS A 284 -8.79 -29.60 11.83
C LYS A 284 -8.00 -28.54 11.06
N LEU A 285 -8.34 -28.36 9.79
CA LEU A 285 -7.90 -27.23 8.97
C LEU A 285 -9.09 -26.30 8.74
N ILE A 286 -8.96 -25.06 9.23
CA ILE A 286 -10.02 -24.04 9.16
C ILE A 286 -9.54 -22.84 8.33
N LEU A 287 -10.38 -22.40 7.40
CA LEU A 287 -10.18 -21.15 6.70
C LEU A 287 -10.94 -20.01 7.40
N VAL A 288 -10.27 -18.91 7.69
CA VAL A 288 -10.89 -17.67 8.19
C VAL A 288 -10.84 -16.62 7.08
N GLU A 289 -11.98 -16.38 6.46
CA GLU A 289 -12.09 -15.50 5.32
C GLU A 289 -12.81 -14.19 5.67
N GLY A 290 -12.43 -13.13 5.01
CA GLY A 290 -13.12 -11.84 5.14
C GLY A 290 -12.38 -10.71 4.44
N GLU A 291 -13.09 -9.63 4.21
CA GLU A 291 -12.49 -8.44 3.66
C GLU A 291 -11.48 -7.80 4.62
N MET A 292 -10.73 -6.82 4.11
CA MET A 292 -9.83 -6.02 4.93
C MET A 292 -10.58 -5.33 6.08
N GLY A 293 -9.94 -5.26 7.24
CA GLY A 293 -10.53 -4.58 8.41
C GLY A 293 -11.65 -5.34 9.13
N MET A 294 -12.01 -6.55 8.69
CA MET A 294 -13.07 -7.37 9.31
C MET A 294 -12.64 -8.06 10.60
N GLY A 295 -11.36 -8.03 10.95
CA GLY A 295 -10.83 -8.56 12.20
C GLY A 295 -10.38 -10.01 12.15
N LYS A 296 -9.96 -10.53 10.99
CA LYS A 296 -9.40 -11.89 10.82
C LYS A 296 -8.25 -12.15 11.79
N SER A 297 -7.20 -11.34 11.70
CA SER A 297 -6.01 -11.47 12.55
C SER A 297 -6.36 -11.36 14.05
N ARG A 298 -7.34 -10.53 14.42
CA ARG A 298 -7.82 -10.42 15.82
C ARG A 298 -8.54 -11.67 16.31
N LEU A 299 -9.29 -12.33 15.43
CA LEU A 299 -9.91 -13.60 15.75
C LEU A 299 -8.85 -14.70 15.93
N CYS A 300 -7.84 -14.71 15.04
CA CYS A 300 -6.69 -15.62 15.15
C CYS A 300 -5.86 -15.37 16.43
N ASP A 301 -5.60 -14.10 16.79
CA ASP A 301 -4.94 -13.74 18.04
C ASP A 301 -5.73 -14.21 19.28
N ALA A 302 -7.06 -14.12 19.22
CA ALA A 302 -7.91 -14.52 20.35
C ALA A 302 -7.86 -16.04 20.58
N ILE A 303 -7.93 -16.85 19.53
CA ILE A 303 -7.82 -18.30 19.67
C ILE A 303 -6.40 -18.74 20.05
N ALA A 304 -5.36 -18.04 19.56
CA ALA A 304 -3.99 -18.29 19.96
C ALA A 304 -3.78 -18.07 21.46
N LYS A 305 -4.33 -16.98 22.02
CA LYS A 305 -4.32 -16.72 23.47
C LYS A 305 -5.08 -17.79 24.27
N LEU A 306 -6.20 -18.29 23.73
CA LEU A 306 -6.92 -19.38 24.37
C LEU A 306 -6.11 -20.68 24.34
N CYS A 307 -5.45 -21.02 23.24
CA CYS A 307 -4.57 -22.17 23.14
C CYS A 307 -3.45 -22.11 24.19
N LEU A 308 -2.75 -20.98 24.30
CA LEU A 308 -1.70 -20.78 25.31
C LEU A 308 -2.26 -20.89 26.76
N LYS A 309 -3.47 -20.39 27.01
CA LYS A 309 -4.13 -20.50 28.32
C LYS A 309 -4.44 -21.96 28.70
N HIS A 310 -4.62 -22.81 27.69
CA HIS A 310 -4.81 -24.27 27.88
C HIS A 310 -3.48 -25.05 27.77
N GLU A 311 -2.35 -24.39 28.03
CA GLU A 311 -1.01 -24.97 27.99
C GLU A 311 -0.63 -25.57 26.62
N GLY A 312 -1.34 -25.17 25.56
CA GLY A 312 -1.07 -25.59 24.21
C GLY A 312 0.10 -24.84 23.59
N LYS A 313 0.61 -25.38 22.48
CA LYS A 313 1.67 -24.76 21.69
C LYS A 313 1.07 -23.96 20.54
N VAL A 314 1.61 -22.77 20.29
CA VAL A 314 1.19 -21.90 19.20
C VAL A 314 2.37 -21.55 18.30
N SER A 315 2.19 -21.76 16.99
CA SER A 315 3.02 -21.18 15.95
C SER A 315 2.13 -20.19 15.18
N PHE A 316 2.48 -18.92 15.21
CA PHE A 316 1.70 -17.88 14.54
C PHE A 316 2.58 -17.21 13.49
N CYS A 317 2.37 -17.62 12.23
CA CYS A 317 3.10 -17.11 11.07
C CYS A 317 2.26 -16.07 10.35
N ARG A 318 2.88 -14.95 10.01
CA ARG A 318 2.27 -13.93 9.16
C ARG A 318 2.94 -13.94 7.81
N SER A 319 2.15 -13.97 6.75
CA SER A 319 2.68 -13.87 5.40
C SER A 319 3.24 -12.49 5.14
N LEU A 320 4.47 -12.45 4.65
CA LEU A 320 5.07 -11.23 4.14
C LEU A 320 4.73 -11.09 2.66
N PRO A 321 4.37 -9.90 2.19
CA PRO A 321 4.20 -9.68 0.76
C PRO A 321 5.51 -9.98 0.03
N PRO A 322 5.48 -10.39 -1.26
CA PRO A 322 6.66 -10.74 -2.06
C PRO A 322 7.76 -9.70 -2.01
N VAL A 323 7.36 -8.45 -1.90
CA VAL A 323 8.23 -7.27 -1.78
C VAL A 323 9.12 -7.29 -0.53
N LEU A 324 8.62 -7.85 0.57
CA LEU A 324 9.34 -7.92 1.85
C LEU A 324 10.12 -9.24 2.02
N GLY A 325 10.29 -10.00 0.92
CA GLY A 325 11.15 -11.20 0.92
C GLY A 325 10.40 -12.52 0.94
N ASN A 326 9.36 -12.69 0.11
CA ASN A 326 8.70 -13.99 -0.18
C ASN A 326 8.70 -15.00 0.98
N GLY A 327 8.35 -14.57 2.19
CA GLY A 327 8.49 -15.41 3.36
C GLY A 327 7.35 -15.27 4.34
N LEU A 328 7.54 -15.92 5.46
CA LEU A 328 6.68 -15.88 6.61
C LEU A 328 7.47 -15.31 7.79
N TYR A 329 6.78 -14.67 8.71
CA TYR A 329 7.35 -14.21 9.97
C TYR A 329 6.61 -14.88 11.13
N ASP A 330 7.33 -15.67 11.92
CA ASP A 330 6.81 -16.26 13.14
C ASP A 330 6.76 -15.19 14.23
N THR A 331 5.55 -14.71 14.53
CA THR A 331 5.35 -13.62 15.50
C THR A 331 5.57 -14.06 16.94
N VAL A 332 5.54 -15.38 17.23
CA VAL A 332 5.80 -15.93 18.56
C VAL A 332 7.30 -16.00 18.81
N LYS A 333 8.07 -16.48 17.83
CA LYS A 333 9.53 -16.58 17.93
C LYS A 333 10.26 -15.27 17.60
N GLY A 334 9.57 -14.32 16.95
CA GLY A 334 10.17 -13.07 16.51
C GLY A 334 11.21 -13.25 15.38
N ALA A 335 11.00 -14.23 14.49
CA ALA A 335 11.96 -14.59 13.45
C ALA A 335 11.29 -14.86 12.10
N ALA A 336 12.00 -14.54 11.01
CA ALA A 336 11.60 -14.95 9.68
C ALA A 336 11.66 -16.47 9.55
N CYS A 337 10.72 -17.04 8.80
CA CYS A 337 10.67 -18.46 8.50
C CYS A 337 10.28 -18.69 7.03
N SER A 338 10.69 -19.83 6.47
CA SER A 338 10.29 -20.20 5.13
C SER A 338 9.01 -21.02 5.10
N ALA A 339 8.36 -21.09 3.94
CA ALA A 339 7.16 -21.94 3.77
C ALA A 339 7.50 -23.43 3.99
N GLU A 340 8.71 -23.86 3.62
CA GLU A 340 9.20 -25.22 3.83
C GLU A 340 9.35 -25.54 5.33
N GLN A 341 9.85 -24.58 6.12
CA GLN A 341 9.95 -24.73 7.57
C GLN A 341 8.55 -24.84 8.22
N VAL A 342 7.60 -24.00 7.80
CA VAL A 342 6.22 -24.07 8.29
C VAL A 342 5.56 -25.39 7.85
N ALA A 343 5.80 -25.84 6.62
CA ALA A 343 5.30 -27.13 6.13
C ALA A 343 5.89 -28.31 6.93
N ALA A 344 7.16 -28.23 7.31
CA ALA A 344 7.77 -29.22 8.18
C ALA A 344 7.09 -29.23 9.57
N TRP A 345 6.86 -28.06 10.18
CA TRP A 345 6.14 -27.99 11.48
C TRP A 345 4.73 -28.56 11.40
N LEU A 346 4.04 -28.38 10.27
CA LEU A 346 2.72 -28.96 10.04
C LEU A 346 2.75 -30.49 9.97
N ARG A 347 3.80 -31.07 9.38
CA ARG A 347 3.99 -32.54 9.23
C ARG A 347 4.52 -33.22 10.48
N ASP A 348 5.28 -32.49 11.29
CA ASP A 348 5.87 -33.04 12.52
C ASP A 348 4.78 -33.52 13.48
N GLN A 349 5.11 -34.51 14.31
CA GLN A 349 4.23 -34.91 15.41
C GLN A 349 4.14 -33.76 16.45
N PRO A 350 2.95 -33.50 16.99
CA PRO A 350 2.79 -32.44 17.97
C PRO A 350 3.58 -32.75 19.25
N ALA A 351 4.26 -31.73 19.78
CA ALA A 351 5.00 -31.85 21.03
C ALA A 351 4.06 -31.87 22.24
N CYS A 352 2.88 -31.28 22.12
CA CYS A 352 1.83 -31.23 23.13
C CYS A 352 0.47 -30.98 22.47
N PHE A 353 -0.61 -31.24 23.18
CA PHE A 353 -1.98 -30.95 22.74
C PHE A 353 -2.62 -29.92 23.67
N PRO A 354 -3.37 -28.94 23.11
CA PRO A 354 -3.53 -28.68 21.68
C PRO A 354 -2.30 -28.00 21.06
N GLU A 355 -2.01 -28.33 19.80
CA GLU A 355 -1.05 -27.57 18.99
C GLU A 355 -1.79 -26.78 17.88
N LEU A 356 -1.60 -25.47 17.88
CA LEU A 356 -2.21 -24.53 16.95
C LEU A 356 -1.16 -23.94 16.01
N VAL A 357 -1.40 -24.04 14.70
CA VAL A 357 -0.60 -23.34 13.68
C VAL A 357 -1.51 -22.36 12.93
N VAL A 358 -1.16 -21.08 12.99
CA VAL A 358 -1.86 -20.01 12.24
C VAL A 358 -0.95 -19.49 11.15
N VAL A 359 -1.47 -19.37 9.91
CA VAL A 359 -0.86 -18.64 8.82
C VAL A 359 -1.81 -17.49 8.44
N ASP A 360 -1.47 -16.30 8.92
CA ASP A 360 -2.26 -15.09 8.69
C ASP A 360 -1.87 -14.46 7.35
N ASP A 361 -2.85 -13.86 6.67
CA ASP A 361 -2.71 -13.28 5.32
C ASP A 361 -2.18 -14.28 4.26
N PHE A 362 -2.58 -15.54 4.35
CA PHE A 362 -2.18 -16.65 3.47
C PHE A 362 -2.28 -16.34 1.97
N HIS A 363 -3.24 -15.51 1.57
CA HIS A 363 -3.46 -15.09 0.18
C HIS A 363 -2.32 -14.23 -0.41
N LEU A 364 -1.37 -13.77 0.40
CA LEU A 364 -0.21 -12.97 -0.03
C LEU A 364 0.98 -13.84 -0.44
N LEU A 365 0.99 -15.10 -0.05
CA LEU A 365 2.03 -16.04 -0.42
C LEU A 365 2.02 -16.33 -1.93
N ALA A 366 3.16 -16.67 -2.49
CA ALA A 366 3.26 -17.18 -3.85
C ALA A 366 2.44 -18.48 -4.01
N LYS A 367 1.93 -18.75 -5.20
CA LYS A 367 1.06 -19.93 -5.45
C LYS A 367 1.73 -21.25 -5.06
N GLU A 368 3.01 -21.38 -5.30
CA GLU A 368 3.81 -22.56 -4.95
C GLU A 368 3.85 -22.76 -3.43
N GLN A 369 4.05 -21.67 -2.67
CA GLN A 369 4.04 -21.70 -1.21
C GLN A 369 2.65 -22.00 -0.65
N GLN A 370 1.61 -21.43 -1.26
CA GLN A 370 0.22 -21.73 -0.90
C GLN A 370 -0.09 -23.22 -1.10
N SER A 371 0.31 -23.79 -2.23
CA SER A 371 0.12 -25.21 -2.52
C SER A 371 0.87 -26.11 -1.54
N LEU A 372 2.13 -25.77 -1.23
CA LEU A 372 2.95 -26.49 -0.27
C LEU A 372 2.31 -26.52 1.14
N LEU A 373 1.91 -25.34 1.64
CA LEU A 373 1.31 -25.21 2.97
C LEU A 373 -0.09 -25.85 3.02
N SER A 374 -0.84 -25.81 1.92
CA SER A 374 -2.14 -26.45 1.83
C SER A 374 -2.03 -27.98 1.96
N ALA A 375 -1.10 -28.58 1.24
CA ALA A 375 -0.84 -30.03 1.33
C ALA A 375 -0.37 -30.41 2.76
N ALA A 376 0.57 -29.68 3.32
CA ALA A 376 1.06 -29.91 4.68
C ALA A 376 -0.04 -29.70 5.74
N GLY A 377 -0.93 -28.70 5.54
CA GLY A 377 -2.07 -28.45 6.42
C GLY A 377 -3.09 -29.60 6.42
N ALA A 378 -3.33 -30.22 5.27
CA ALA A 378 -4.18 -31.40 5.18
C ALA A 378 -3.56 -32.61 5.91
N GLU A 379 -2.25 -32.82 5.80
CA GLU A 379 -1.52 -33.85 6.54
C GLU A 379 -1.55 -33.59 8.06
N ALA A 380 -1.47 -32.33 8.50
CA ALA A 380 -1.50 -31.93 9.91
C ALA A 380 -2.78 -32.33 10.66
N ILE A 381 -3.91 -32.49 9.93
CA ILE A 381 -5.18 -32.99 10.50
C ILE A 381 -4.97 -34.39 11.09
N GLY A 382 -4.29 -35.27 10.35
CA GLY A 382 -3.96 -36.62 10.80
C GLY A 382 -3.05 -36.66 12.04
N ASN A 383 -2.26 -35.60 12.23
CA ASN A 383 -1.39 -35.42 13.41
C ASN A 383 -2.10 -34.75 14.59
N GLY A 384 -3.41 -34.49 14.52
CA GLY A 384 -4.19 -33.91 15.61
C GLY A 384 -3.99 -32.39 15.81
N LYS A 385 -3.43 -31.67 14.83
CA LYS A 385 -3.20 -30.22 14.94
C LYS A 385 -4.41 -29.40 14.52
N LEU A 386 -4.61 -28.24 15.15
CA LEU A 386 -5.50 -27.21 14.64
C LEU A 386 -4.69 -26.26 13.74
N VAL A 387 -5.08 -26.22 12.46
CA VAL A 387 -4.47 -25.33 11.48
C VAL A 387 -5.48 -24.27 11.08
N ILE A 388 -5.07 -23.01 11.07
CA ILE A 388 -5.91 -21.88 10.64
C ILE A 388 -5.16 -21.10 9.55
N PHE A 389 -5.76 -21.02 8.37
CA PHE A 389 -5.32 -20.10 7.32
C PHE A 389 -6.28 -18.93 7.25
N SER A 390 -5.79 -17.70 7.33
CA SER A 390 -6.62 -16.51 7.19
C SER A 390 -6.33 -15.76 5.89
N GLY A 391 -7.37 -15.18 5.27
CA GLY A 391 -7.18 -14.45 4.04
C GLY A 391 -8.43 -13.76 3.50
N ARG A 392 -8.36 -13.29 2.25
CA ARG A 392 -9.50 -12.68 1.57
C ARG A 392 -10.52 -13.74 1.13
N ARG A 393 -11.78 -13.32 0.90
CA ARG A 393 -12.84 -14.21 0.40
C ARG A 393 -12.45 -14.82 -0.94
N GLY A 394 -12.88 -16.06 -1.16
CA GLY A 394 -12.55 -16.82 -2.37
C GLY A 394 -11.10 -17.31 -2.43
N MET A 395 -10.39 -17.23 -1.33
CA MET A 395 -9.02 -17.71 -1.22
C MET A 395 -8.89 -19.18 -1.65
N HIS A 396 -9.88 -20.00 -1.31
CA HIS A 396 -9.94 -21.42 -1.67
C HIS A 396 -10.13 -21.66 -3.19
N GLU A 397 -10.81 -20.76 -3.90
CA GLU A 397 -11.03 -20.88 -5.35
C GLU A 397 -9.76 -20.61 -6.17
N ASN A 398 -8.89 -19.73 -5.64
CA ASN A 398 -7.69 -19.26 -6.33
C ASN A 398 -6.40 -19.97 -5.93
N THR A 399 -6.41 -20.78 -4.86
CA THR A 399 -5.19 -21.34 -4.26
C THR A 399 -4.84 -22.75 -4.74
N GLY A 400 -5.58 -23.29 -5.74
CA GLY A 400 -5.31 -24.64 -6.24
C GLY A 400 -5.58 -25.74 -5.20
N TYR A 401 -6.43 -25.47 -4.21
CA TYR A 401 -7.00 -26.54 -3.39
C TYR A 401 -7.75 -27.49 -4.33
N PRO A 402 -7.29 -28.72 -4.58
CA PRO A 402 -8.04 -29.63 -5.42
C PRO A 402 -9.36 -29.93 -4.72
N ASN A 403 -10.45 -29.32 -5.21
CA ASN A 403 -11.84 -29.56 -4.78
C ASN A 403 -12.14 -29.47 -3.27
N GLY A 404 -11.45 -28.56 -2.51
CA GLY A 404 -11.65 -28.40 -1.07
C GLY A 404 -11.14 -29.57 -0.23
N ALA A 405 -10.35 -30.47 -0.79
CA ALA A 405 -9.80 -31.63 -0.09
C ALA A 405 -8.92 -31.19 1.09
N GLY A 406 -9.32 -31.58 2.31
CA GLY A 406 -8.60 -31.28 3.55
C GLY A 406 -9.11 -30.08 4.35
N ILE A 407 -9.96 -29.21 3.81
CA ILE A 407 -10.57 -28.13 4.59
C ILE A 407 -11.72 -28.68 5.42
N SER A 408 -11.58 -28.60 6.75
CA SER A 408 -12.62 -29.06 7.67
C SER A 408 -13.78 -28.06 7.78
N GLU A 409 -13.49 -26.77 7.71
CA GLU A 409 -14.46 -25.70 7.89
C GLU A 409 -13.99 -24.36 7.32
N THR A 410 -14.94 -23.55 6.82
CA THR A 410 -14.69 -22.16 6.43
C THR A 410 -15.52 -21.22 7.30
N ILE A 411 -14.85 -20.25 7.94
CA ILE A 411 -15.44 -19.19 8.74
C ILE A 411 -15.35 -17.88 7.97
N SER A 412 -16.46 -17.48 7.33
CA SER A 412 -16.53 -16.20 6.60
C SER A 412 -16.99 -15.08 7.53
N LEU A 413 -16.11 -14.11 7.79
CA LEU A 413 -16.42 -12.97 8.64
C LEU A 413 -17.36 -12.00 7.91
N ARG A 414 -18.53 -11.77 8.51
CA ARG A 414 -19.52 -10.79 8.05
C ARG A 414 -19.33 -9.48 8.79
N ARG A 415 -20.00 -8.41 8.35
CA ARG A 415 -20.05 -7.13 9.06
C ARG A 415 -20.60 -7.32 10.48
N LEU A 416 -20.04 -6.58 11.44
CA LEU A 416 -20.51 -6.59 12.81
C LEU A 416 -21.87 -5.88 12.95
N SER A 417 -22.63 -6.26 13.96
CA SER A 417 -23.86 -5.56 14.33
C SER A 417 -23.57 -4.13 14.77
N ALA A 418 -24.56 -3.23 14.64
CA ALA A 418 -24.44 -1.85 15.10
C ALA A 418 -24.10 -1.78 16.61
N GLN A 419 -24.60 -2.69 17.42
CA GLN A 419 -24.29 -2.77 18.85
C GLN A 419 -22.80 -3.09 19.09
N ALA A 420 -22.24 -4.08 18.37
CA ALA A 420 -20.84 -4.44 18.47
C ALA A 420 -19.93 -3.28 18.01
N ILE A 421 -20.27 -2.61 16.92
CA ILE A 421 -19.56 -1.41 16.44
C ILE A 421 -19.62 -0.28 17.48
N GLN A 422 -20.78 -0.06 18.09
CA GLN A 422 -20.93 0.95 19.15
C GLN A 422 -20.01 0.70 20.35
N VAL A 423 -19.83 -0.57 20.73
CA VAL A 423 -18.88 -0.96 21.78
C VAL A 423 -17.44 -0.64 21.35
N LEU A 424 -17.06 -0.99 20.12
CA LEU A 424 -15.73 -0.67 19.58
C LEU A 424 -15.45 0.84 19.57
N VAL A 425 -16.40 1.63 19.08
CA VAL A 425 -16.30 3.09 19.06
C VAL A 425 -16.13 3.65 20.47
N ARG A 426 -16.94 3.19 21.44
CA ARG A 426 -16.85 3.64 22.84
C ARG A 426 -15.50 3.30 23.46
N ASN A 427 -14.98 2.10 23.21
CA ASN A 427 -13.68 1.65 23.71
C ASN A 427 -12.54 2.48 23.11
N ALA A 428 -12.60 2.76 21.82
CA ALA A 428 -11.58 3.55 21.12
C ALA A 428 -11.59 5.03 21.52
N LEU A 429 -12.76 5.61 21.83
CA LEU A 429 -12.89 6.98 22.34
C LEU A 429 -12.36 7.14 23.77
N GLY A 430 -12.13 6.03 24.50
CA GLY A 430 -11.68 6.07 25.89
C GLY A 430 -12.74 6.60 26.88
N LYS A 431 -12.33 6.86 28.14
CA LYS A 431 -13.22 7.30 29.22
C LYS A 431 -13.38 8.82 29.35
N GLY A 432 -12.68 9.61 28.54
CA GLY A 432 -12.70 11.07 28.61
C GLY A 432 -14.09 11.70 28.39
N ALA A 433 -14.31 12.88 28.96
CA ALA A 433 -15.55 13.64 28.76
C ALA A 433 -15.53 14.28 27.35
N ILE A 434 -16.41 13.80 26.46
CA ILE A 434 -16.57 14.33 25.10
C ILE A 434 -17.94 14.96 25.01
N LYS A 435 -18.00 16.27 24.67
CA LYS A 435 -19.26 16.98 24.45
C LYS A 435 -20.04 16.32 23.31
N GLY A 436 -21.32 16.02 23.54
CA GLY A 436 -22.16 15.35 22.54
C GLY A 436 -21.79 13.89 22.25
N ARG A 437 -21.15 13.19 23.20
CA ARG A 437 -20.62 11.82 23.04
C ARG A 437 -21.60 10.83 22.43
N ALA A 438 -22.85 10.82 22.88
CA ALA A 438 -23.85 9.90 22.37
C ALA A 438 -24.13 10.07 20.86
N ALA A 439 -24.34 11.31 20.42
CA ALA A 439 -24.56 11.64 19.00
C ALA A 439 -23.31 11.34 18.16
N LYS A 440 -22.11 11.62 18.70
CA LYS A 440 -20.84 11.31 18.05
C LYS A 440 -20.65 9.79 17.86
N VAL A 441 -20.89 9.02 18.90
CA VAL A 441 -20.85 7.55 18.85
C VAL A 441 -21.84 7.01 17.82
N GLN A 442 -23.07 7.54 17.79
CA GLN A 442 -24.08 7.11 16.83
C GLN A 442 -23.64 7.40 15.38
N ARG A 443 -23.15 8.61 15.09
CA ARG A 443 -22.64 8.96 13.76
C ARG A 443 -21.50 8.06 13.31
N MET A 444 -20.51 7.81 14.18
CA MET A 444 -19.37 6.93 13.88
C MET A 444 -19.82 5.48 13.67
N THR A 445 -20.79 5.00 14.48
CA THR A 445 -21.37 3.67 14.35
C THR A 445 -22.00 3.49 12.97
N SER A 446 -22.82 4.45 12.55
CA SER A 446 -23.44 4.42 11.22
C SER A 446 -22.40 4.53 10.11
N ALA A 447 -21.42 5.44 10.23
CA ALA A 447 -20.36 5.61 9.24
C ALA A 447 -19.43 4.39 9.11
N ALA A 448 -19.19 3.65 10.20
CA ALA A 448 -18.38 2.44 10.17
C ALA A 448 -19.09 1.26 9.46
N ALA A 449 -20.43 1.32 9.31
CA ALA A 449 -21.25 0.35 8.58
C ALA A 449 -20.87 -1.13 8.82
N GLY A 450 -20.56 -1.48 10.06
CA GLY A 450 -20.22 -2.85 10.48
C GLY A 450 -18.77 -3.27 10.25
N VAL A 451 -17.88 -2.39 9.80
CA VAL A 451 -16.45 -2.69 9.62
C VAL A 451 -15.65 -2.29 10.87
N PRO A 452 -15.05 -3.25 11.60
CA PRO A 452 -14.33 -2.97 12.86
C PRO A 452 -13.21 -1.95 12.74
N LEU A 453 -12.37 -2.05 11.72
CA LEU A 453 -11.26 -1.12 11.48
C LEU A 453 -11.78 0.32 11.34
N PHE A 454 -12.85 0.51 10.57
CA PHE A 454 -13.42 1.83 10.35
C PHE A 454 -13.98 2.42 11.65
N ALA A 455 -14.61 1.59 12.48
CA ALA A 455 -15.12 2.04 13.79
C ALA A 455 -14.01 2.59 14.68
N VAL A 456 -12.89 1.88 14.73
CA VAL A 456 -11.74 2.25 15.57
C VAL A 456 -11.08 3.52 15.04
N GLU A 457 -10.80 3.59 13.75
CA GLU A 457 -10.10 4.73 13.16
C GLU A 457 -10.95 6.01 13.15
N LEU A 458 -12.25 5.91 12.88
CA LEU A 458 -13.16 7.04 13.04
C LEU A 458 -13.23 7.56 14.48
N ALA A 459 -13.16 6.67 15.46
CA ALA A 459 -13.18 7.06 16.86
C ALA A 459 -11.88 7.76 17.28
N ARG A 460 -10.73 7.31 16.77
CA ARG A 460 -9.41 7.88 17.09
C ARG A 460 -9.23 9.27 16.49
N HIS A 461 -9.64 9.44 15.24
CA HIS A 461 -9.52 10.70 14.51
C HIS A 461 -10.81 11.53 14.55
N HIS A 462 -11.55 11.43 15.66
CA HIS A 462 -12.87 12.04 15.82
C HIS A 462 -12.88 13.58 15.84
N GLN A 463 -11.73 14.21 15.89
CA GLN A 463 -11.60 15.68 15.91
C GLN A 463 -11.41 16.26 14.51
N THR A 464 -11.07 15.44 13.51
CA THR A 464 -10.87 15.88 12.13
C THR A 464 -12.06 15.53 11.25
N GLU A 465 -12.47 16.42 10.36
CA GLU A 465 -13.48 16.14 9.35
C GLU A 465 -12.93 15.29 8.20
N GLN A 466 -11.63 15.33 8.00
CA GLN A 466 -10.97 14.57 6.95
C GLN A 466 -10.90 13.06 7.27
N LEU A 467 -10.93 12.26 6.22
CA LEU A 467 -10.77 10.82 6.35
C LEU A 467 -9.35 10.49 6.81
N ALA A 468 -9.23 9.77 7.93
CA ALA A 468 -7.94 9.38 8.50
C ALA A 468 -7.08 8.62 7.48
N LEU A 469 -5.78 8.87 7.49
CA LEU A 469 -4.84 8.28 6.52
C LEU A 469 -4.90 6.75 6.46
N PRO A 470 -4.99 6.00 7.58
CA PRO A 470 -5.14 4.54 7.53
C PRO A 470 -6.40 4.07 6.81
N LEU A 471 -7.50 4.81 6.94
CA LEU A 471 -8.73 4.51 6.21
C LEU A 471 -8.59 4.78 4.71
N ARG A 472 -7.89 5.86 4.34
CA ARG A 472 -7.56 6.15 2.94
C ARG A 472 -6.69 5.04 2.34
N VAL A 473 -5.68 4.56 3.07
CA VAL A 473 -4.84 3.42 2.64
C VAL A 473 -5.71 2.19 2.41
N ALA A 474 -6.55 1.82 3.37
CA ALA A 474 -7.42 0.67 3.29
C ALA A 474 -8.36 0.72 2.06
N ILE A 475 -8.99 1.86 1.84
CA ILE A 475 -9.95 2.04 0.75
C ILE A 475 -9.23 2.07 -0.60
N ASN A 476 -8.16 2.86 -0.73
CA ASN A 476 -7.43 2.97 -1.99
C ASN A 476 -6.75 1.65 -2.38
N ALA A 477 -6.16 0.92 -1.43
CA ALA A 477 -5.59 -0.41 -1.67
C ALA A 477 -6.63 -1.38 -2.25
N ARG A 478 -7.87 -1.33 -1.72
CA ARG A 478 -8.99 -2.12 -2.26
C ARG A 478 -9.35 -1.69 -3.67
N LEU A 479 -9.55 -0.40 -3.92
CA LEU A 479 -9.94 0.13 -5.22
C LEU A 479 -8.87 -0.16 -6.29
N ASP A 480 -7.59 -0.01 -5.95
CA ASP A 480 -6.48 -0.30 -6.85
C ASP A 480 -6.38 -1.80 -7.18
N SER A 481 -6.62 -2.68 -6.20
CA SER A 481 -6.60 -4.13 -6.42
C SER A 481 -7.71 -4.60 -7.38
N LEU A 482 -8.83 -3.91 -7.40
CA LEU A 482 -10.00 -4.23 -8.21
C LEU A 482 -9.94 -3.64 -9.62
N ARG A 483 -9.09 -2.65 -9.87
CA ARG A 483 -8.96 -1.94 -11.16
C ARG A 483 -10.32 -1.50 -11.73
N LEU A 484 -11.15 -0.91 -10.88
CA LEU A 484 -12.48 -0.42 -11.28
C LEU A 484 -12.37 0.90 -12.03
N ASP A 485 -13.40 1.18 -12.83
CA ASP A 485 -13.52 2.43 -13.57
C ASP A 485 -13.70 3.62 -12.62
N ARG A 486 -12.72 4.48 -12.54
CA ARG A 486 -12.69 5.64 -11.64
C ARG A 486 -13.71 6.70 -12.04
N ASN A 487 -13.97 6.86 -13.33
CA ASN A 487 -14.95 7.83 -13.82
C ASN A 487 -16.35 7.42 -13.44
N LEU A 488 -16.71 6.14 -13.63
CA LEU A 488 -17.98 5.59 -13.17
C LEU A 488 -18.17 5.80 -11.65
N LEU A 489 -17.13 5.47 -10.85
CA LEU A 489 -17.22 5.60 -9.39
C LEU A 489 -17.39 7.07 -8.96
N ARG A 490 -16.68 8.00 -9.60
CA ARG A 490 -16.81 9.44 -9.31
C ARG A 490 -18.19 9.95 -9.65
N GLU A 491 -18.73 9.59 -10.81
CA GLU A 491 -20.04 10.06 -11.24
C GLU A 491 -21.13 9.55 -10.30
N VAL A 492 -21.08 8.29 -9.89
CA VAL A 492 -21.97 7.74 -8.85
C VAL A 492 -21.79 8.45 -7.51
N ALA A 493 -20.58 8.90 -7.16
CA ALA A 493 -20.31 9.58 -5.90
C ALA A 493 -20.94 10.98 -5.82
N LYS A 494 -21.06 11.69 -6.93
CA LYS A 494 -21.68 13.04 -6.97
C LYS A 494 -23.12 13.05 -6.45
N ASN A 495 -23.85 11.94 -6.62
CA ASN A 495 -25.25 11.82 -6.21
C ASN A 495 -25.38 11.12 -4.85
N THR A 496 -25.94 11.84 -3.85
CA THR A 496 -26.13 11.31 -2.49
C THR A 496 -27.16 10.19 -2.40
N VAL A 497 -28.15 10.20 -3.27
CA VAL A 497 -29.28 9.25 -3.27
C VAL A 497 -28.98 8.03 -4.15
N GLY A 498 -28.02 8.14 -5.03
CA GLY A 498 -27.67 7.15 -6.05
C GLY A 498 -27.72 7.76 -7.45
N ALA A 499 -27.21 7.05 -8.44
CA ALA A 499 -27.20 7.45 -9.84
C ALA A 499 -27.83 6.36 -10.72
N ASN A 500 -28.57 6.74 -11.75
CA ASN A 500 -29.03 5.82 -12.77
C ASN A 500 -27.90 5.61 -13.81
N LEU A 501 -27.77 4.39 -14.34
CA LEU A 501 -26.71 4.09 -15.31
C LEU A 501 -26.83 4.93 -16.59
N GLU A 502 -28.03 5.24 -17.04
CA GLU A 502 -28.28 6.09 -18.21
C GLU A 502 -27.82 7.53 -17.96
N GLU A 503 -28.08 8.09 -16.77
CA GLU A 503 -27.60 9.41 -16.36
C GLU A 503 -26.07 9.46 -16.32
N VAL A 504 -25.46 8.42 -15.77
CA VAL A 504 -23.99 8.29 -15.72
C VAL A 504 -23.41 8.20 -17.13
N ALA A 505 -24.03 7.46 -18.04
CA ALA A 505 -23.61 7.34 -19.43
C ALA A 505 -23.66 8.69 -20.16
N VAL A 506 -24.72 9.46 -19.96
CA VAL A 506 -24.83 10.82 -20.51
C VAL A 506 -23.75 11.74 -19.95
N ALA A 507 -23.53 11.71 -18.62
CA ALA A 507 -22.55 12.56 -17.95
C ALA A 507 -21.10 12.25 -18.40
N LEU A 508 -20.80 10.98 -18.68
CA LEU A 508 -19.48 10.53 -19.16
C LEU A 508 -19.34 10.56 -20.69
N ALA A 509 -20.43 10.87 -21.43
CA ALA A 509 -20.51 10.77 -22.89
C ALA A 509 -20.08 9.40 -23.43
N GLU A 510 -20.52 8.33 -22.77
CA GLU A 510 -20.15 6.94 -23.05
C GLU A 510 -21.36 6.07 -23.40
N ASP A 511 -21.08 4.93 -24.06
CA ASP A 511 -22.11 3.94 -24.36
C ASP A 511 -22.56 3.20 -23.09
N VAL A 512 -23.89 3.08 -22.91
CA VAL A 512 -24.49 2.39 -21.77
C VAL A 512 -24.04 0.92 -21.68
N GLY A 513 -23.82 0.25 -22.81
CA GLY A 513 -23.37 -1.15 -22.85
C GLY A 513 -21.96 -1.32 -22.30
N ALA A 514 -21.04 -0.42 -22.66
CA ALA A 514 -19.67 -0.41 -22.14
C ALA A 514 -19.64 -0.16 -20.64
N LEU A 515 -20.40 0.81 -20.16
CA LEU A 515 -20.51 1.14 -18.73
C LEU A 515 -21.19 0.02 -17.92
N ARG A 516 -22.14 -0.70 -18.49
CA ARG A 516 -22.80 -1.83 -17.83
C ARG A 516 -21.80 -2.90 -17.40
N THR A 517 -20.84 -3.25 -18.24
CA THR A 517 -19.77 -4.20 -17.89
C THR A 517 -18.93 -3.70 -16.70
N GLN A 518 -18.61 -2.41 -16.64
CA GLN A 518 -17.86 -1.83 -15.53
C GLN A 518 -18.69 -1.76 -14.25
N MET A 519 -19.98 -1.44 -14.37
CA MET A 519 -20.94 -1.47 -13.27
C MET A 519 -21.05 -2.90 -12.67
N GLU A 520 -21.21 -3.93 -13.51
CA GLU A 520 -21.29 -5.31 -13.05
C GLU A 520 -20.05 -5.75 -12.28
N ARG A 521 -18.86 -5.32 -12.73
CA ARG A 521 -17.61 -5.53 -12.00
C ARG A 521 -17.61 -4.85 -10.64
N ALA A 522 -18.10 -3.62 -10.54
CA ALA A 522 -18.18 -2.88 -9.28
C ALA A 522 -19.23 -3.49 -8.33
N LEU A 523 -20.34 -4.01 -8.85
CA LEU A 523 -21.37 -4.74 -8.09
C LEU A 523 -20.81 -6.08 -7.56
N ALA A 524 -20.19 -6.87 -8.42
CA ALA A 524 -19.56 -8.15 -8.04
C ALA A 524 -18.46 -7.97 -7.00
N ALA A 525 -17.68 -6.87 -7.12
CA ALA A 525 -16.67 -6.48 -6.13
C ALA A 525 -17.26 -5.95 -4.81
N GLY A 526 -18.57 -5.76 -4.73
CA GLY A 526 -19.24 -5.20 -3.54
C GLY A 526 -18.81 -3.76 -3.21
N VAL A 527 -18.44 -2.97 -4.22
CA VAL A 527 -18.16 -1.53 -4.08
C VAL A 527 -19.44 -0.74 -4.29
N LEU A 528 -20.21 -1.08 -5.31
CA LEU A 528 -21.53 -0.55 -5.56
C LEU A 528 -22.63 -1.55 -5.21
N SER A 529 -23.83 -1.07 -5.02
CA SER A 529 -25.09 -1.81 -4.92
C SER A 529 -26.10 -1.20 -5.88
N CYS A 530 -26.99 -2.03 -6.40
CA CYS A 530 -28.08 -1.60 -7.27
C CYS A 530 -29.41 -1.88 -6.57
N SER A 531 -30.30 -0.88 -6.51
CA SER A 531 -31.66 -1.07 -6.01
C SER A 531 -32.52 -1.81 -7.03
N ALA A 532 -33.71 -2.27 -6.62
CA ALA A 532 -34.69 -2.89 -7.53
C ALA A 532 -35.14 -1.95 -8.66
N GLU A 533 -35.02 -0.65 -8.46
CA GLU A 533 -35.38 0.41 -9.40
C GLU A 533 -34.21 0.83 -10.31
N GLY A 534 -33.05 0.15 -10.21
CA GLY A 534 -31.86 0.44 -11.03
C GLY A 534 -30.95 1.56 -10.51
N TRP A 535 -31.14 2.04 -9.29
CA TRP A 535 -30.27 3.07 -8.70
C TRP A 535 -28.97 2.47 -8.15
N LEU A 536 -27.85 3.02 -8.59
CA LEU A 536 -26.51 2.68 -8.13
C LEU A 536 -26.13 3.50 -6.91
N SER A 537 -25.65 2.86 -5.88
CA SER A 537 -25.15 3.51 -4.68
C SER A 537 -23.93 2.78 -4.12
N PHE A 538 -23.09 3.46 -3.34
CA PHE A 538 -21.97 2.80 -2.67
C PHE A 538 -22.45 1.90 -1.54
N THR A 539 -21.89 0.69 -1.47
CA THR A 539 -22.18 -0.27 -0.39
C THR A 539 -21.72 0.23 0.99
N HIS A 540 -20.83 1.22 1.01
CA HIS A 540 -20.29 1.79 2.23
C HIS A 540 -20.08 3.32 2.11
N PRO A 541 -20.57 4.12 3.08
CA PRO A 541 -20.46 5.59 3.03
C PRO A 541 -19.01 6.10 2.92
N LEU A 542 -18.05 5.41 3.57
CA LEU A 542 -16.65 5.83 3.51
C LEU A 542 -15.99 5.57 2.14
N LEU A 543 -16.46 4.56 1.38
CA LEU A 543 -16.03 4.38 -0.02
C LEU A 543 -16.41 5.59 -0.86
N ARG A 544 -17.68 6.02 -0.74
CA ARG A 544 -18.17 7.23 -1.39
C ARG A 544 -17.34 8.44 -0.99
N ARG A 545 -17.21 8.70 0.33
CA ARG A 545 -16.46 9.84 0.86
C ARG A 545 -14.99 9.85 0.42
N ALA A 546 -14.35 8.69 0.31
CA ALA A 546 -12.98 8.60 -0.19
C ALA A 546 -12.87 9.03 -1.65
N ILE A 547 -13.90 8.73 -2.46
CA ILE A 547 -13.94 9.07 -3.89
C ILE A 547 -14.36 10.53 -4.09
N GLU A 548 -15.30 11.06 -3.31
CA GLU A 548 -15.66 12.50 -3.30
C GLU A 548 -14.44 13.38 -3.01
N ASN A 549 -13.58 12.98 -2.08
CA ASN A 549 -12.34 13.69 -1.73
C ASN A 549 -11.21 13.55 -2.79
N PHE A 550 -11.48 12.96 -3.95
CA PHE A 550 -10.56 13.04 -5.10
C PHE A 550 -10.59 14.40 -5.78
N GLU A 551 -11.66 15.16 -5.62
CA GLU A 551 -11.75 16.53 -6.09
C GLU A 551 -11.22 17.49 -5.01
N MET A 552 -10.39 18.47 -5.42
CA MET A 552 -9.99 19.55 -4.52
C MET A 552 -11.20 20.43 -4.25
N GLU A 553 -11.52 20.67 -2.97
CA GLU A 553 -12.28 21.85 -2.58
C GLU A 553 -11.47 23.13 -2.84
#